data_c61a53ee53bdd9a5b7e5fb1d01c29177
#
_entry.id   c61a53ee53bdd9a5b7e5fb1d01c29177
#
_cell.length_a   1.000
_cell.length_b   1.000
_cell.length_c   1.000
_cell.angle_alpha   90.00
_cell.angle_beta   90.00
_cell.angle_gamma   90.00
#
_symmetry.space_group_name_H-M   'P 1'
#
loop_
_entity.id
_entity.type
_entity.pdbx_description
1 polymer ?
#
loop_
_entity_poly.entity_id
_entity_poly.type
_entity_poly.pdbx_seq_one_letter_code
_entity_poly.pdbx_strand_id
1 'polypeptide(L)'
;MKTENPITPVFGTDEEARVAPKYEMPEGMMPGEVAYQIVHDEAMLDGNSRLNLATFVTTWMDDYARKVMTENMDKNMIDKTEYPQTAEIERRCVNILAKLWNSPEKPYCTGTSTVGSSEACMLGGIAALKRWQKRRKAKGLPIDKPNFIISTCMQVVWEKFAIYWDVEMRMIPVTAEKITLDPQDVRRT
;
A
#
# COMPACT_ATOMS: atom_id res chain seq x y z
N MET A 1 29.48 29.34 -4.96
CA MET A 1 29.65 29.44 -6.44
C MET A 1 28.26 29.56 -7.02
N LYS A 2 27.89 30.71 -7.56
CA LYS A 2 26.64 30.87 -8.31
C LYS A 2 26.80 30.08 -9.61
N THR A 3 26.08 28.99 -9.76
CA THR A 3 25.94 28.36 -11.07
C THR A 3 25.02 29.24 -11.90
N GLU A 4 25.62 30.06 -12.74
CA GLU A 4 24.88 30.77 -13.78
C GLU A 4 24.22 29.73 -14.68
N ASN A 5 22.92 29.76 -14.74
CA ASN A 5 22.14 28.89 -15.64
C ASN A 5 22.31 29.46 -17.06
N PRO A 6 23.02 28.76 -17.98
CA PRO A 6 23.43 29.35 -19.27
C PRO A 6 22.28 29.48 -20.29
N ILE A 7 21.05 29.11 -19.91
CA ILE A 7 19.92 29.15 -20.82
C ILE A 7 18.84 30.05 -20.23
N THR A 8 18.78 31.28 -20.73
CA THR A 8 17.61 32.14 -20.52
C THR A 8 16.50 31.65 -21.46
N PRO A 9 15.31 31.30 -20.96
CA PRO A 9 14.22 30.90 -21.84
C PRO A 9 13.85 32.05 -22.77
N VAL A 10 13.67 31.77 -24.05
CA VAL A 10 13.35 32.78 -25.07
C VAL A 10 11.91 33.32 -24.86
N PHE A 11 11.09 32.61 -24.10
CA PHE A 11 9.68 32.91 -23.83
C PHE A 11 9.36 32.66 -22.36
N GLY A 12 9.83 33.45 -21.46
CA GLY A 12 9.50 33.38 -20.04
C GLY A 12 10.08 34.55 -19.26
N THR A 13 9.52 34.81 -18.10
CA THR A 13 10.07 35.76 -17.16
C THR A 13 11.28 35.19 -16.41
N ASP A 14 12.17 36.00 -15.88
CA ASP A 14 13.28 35.54 -15.03
C ASP A 14 12.82 34.77 -13.81
N GLU A 15 11.58 34.98 -13.36
CA GLU A 15 10.95 34.21 -12.27
C GLU A 15 10.54 32.81 -12.72
N GLU A 16 10.02 32.66 -13.93
CA GLU A 16 9.66 31.35 -14.51
C GLU A 16 10.89 30.49 -14.86
N ALA A 17 12.03 31.15 -15.10
CA ALA A 17 13.31 30.48 -15.35
C ALA A 17 14.03 29.98 -14.08
N ARG A 18 13.54 30.32 -12.89
CA ARG A 18 14.11 29.83 -11.63
C ARG A 18 13.81 28.37 -11.47
N VAL A 19 14.84 27.55 -11.55
CA VAL A 19 14.76 26.13 -11.22
C VAL A 19 14.48 26.02 -9.72
N ALA A 20 13.37 25.39 -9.35
CA ALA A 20 13.07 25.11 -7.96
C ALA A 20 14.19 24.24 -7.34
N PRO A 21 14.65 24.54 -6.13
CA PRO A 21 15.63 23.69 -5.46
C PRO A 21 15.07 22.29 -5.30
N LYS A 22 15.89 21.28 -5.61
CA LYS A 22 15.45 19.88 -5.68
C LYS A 22 15.18 19.24 -4.31
N TYR A 23 15.87 19.71 -3.27
CA TYR A 23 15.90 19.11 -1.94
C TYR A 23 15.67 20.11 -0.81
N GLU A 24 15.30 21.33 -1.16
CA GLU A 24 15.07 22.41 -0.21
C GLU A 24 13.74 23.10 -0.52
N MET A 25 13.09 23.65 0.48
CA MET A 25 11.91 24.49 0.27
C MET A 25 12.31 25.77 -0.45
N PRO A 26 11.71 26.12 -1.58
CA PRO A 26 12.01 27.38 -2.25
C PRO A 26 11.63 28.57 -1.35
N GLU A 27 12.46 29.61 -1.35
CA GLU A 27 12.21 30.83 -0.57
C GLU A 27 11.09 31.69 -1.19
N GLY A 28 10.82 31.52 -2.47
CA GLY A 28 9.80 32.26 -3.21
C GLY A 28 8.63 31.40 -3.67
N MET A 29 7.57 32.06 -4.09
CA MET A 29 6.44 31.43 -4.75
C MET A 29 6.70 31.31 -6.24
N MET A 30 6.11 30.30 -6.88
CA MET A 30 6.06 30.16 -8.32
C MET A 30 4.60 30.00 -8.80
N PRO A 31 4.29 30.33 -10.04
CA PRO A 31 2.97 30.07 -10.62
C PRO A 31 2.63 28.57 -10.55
N GLY A 32 1.38 28.24 -10.23
CA GLY A 32 0.95 26.84 -10.09
C GLY A 32 1.13 26.01 -11.38
N GLU A 33 0.99 26.65 -12.54
CA GLU A 33 1.20 26.02 -13.85
C GLU A 33 2.67 25.58 -14.05
N VAL A 34 3.61 26.43 -13.61
CA VAL A 34 5.04 26.11 -13.67
C VAL A 34 5.39 24.96 -12.74
N ALA A 35 4.87 25.01 -11.51
CA ALA A 35 5.06 23.92 -10.56
C ALA A 35 4.45 22.60 -11.07
N TYR A 36 3.28 22.64 -11.66
CA TYR A 36 2.65 21.49 -12.31
C TYR A 36 3.54 20.94 -13.44
N GLN A 37 4.03 21.82 -14.33
CA GLN A 37 4.83 21.40 -15.49
C GLN A 37 6.12 20.73 -15.05
N ILE A 38 6.82 21.25 -14.03
CA ILE A 38 8.04 20.65 -13.49
C ILE A 38 7.78 19.21 -13.03
N VAL A 39 6.74 19.00 -12.24
CA VAL A 39 6.39 17.66 -11.73
C VAL A 39 5.92 16.75 -12.85
N HIS A 40 5.11 17.26 -13.78
CA HIS A 40 4.60 16.51 -14.92
C HIS A 40 5.73 16.01 -15.81
N ASP A 41 6.70 16.87 -16.15
CA ASP A 41 7.82 16.52 -17.05
C ASP A 41 8.75 15.50 -16.39
N GLU A 42 9.01 15.63 -15.09
CA GLU A 42 9.75 14.60 -14.35
C GLU A 42 9.00 13.25 -14.35
N ALA A 43 7.71 13.26 -14.09
CA ALA A 43 6.89 12.04 -14.10
C ALA A 43 6.76 11.37 -15.46
N MET A 44 6.92 12.13 -16.56
CA MET A 44 6.95 11.55 -17.92
C MET A 44 8.19 10.68 -18.18
N LEU A 45 9.24 10.79 -17.39
CA LEU A 45 10.41 9.91 -17.47
C LEU A 45 10.16 8.53 -16.84
N ASP A 46 9.08 8.36 -16.10
CA ASP A 46 8.68 7.08 -15.52
C ASP A 46 8.15 6.11 -16.59
N GLY A 47 8.19 4.83 -16.26
CA GLY A 47 7.64 3.79 -17.13
C GLY A 47 6.13 3.92 -17.36
N ASN A 48 5.69 3.60 -18.56
CA ASN A 48 4.27 3.61 -18.88
C ASN A 48 3.54 2.47 -18.14
N SER A 49 2.61 2.81 -17.26
CA SER A 49 1.84 1.87 -16.46
C SER A 49 1.05 0.85 -17.29
N ARG A 50 0.63 1.22 -18.51
CA ARG A 50 -0.07 0.30 -19.44
C ARG A 50 0.83 -0.80 -20.00
N LEU A 51 2.14 -0.58 -20.02
CA LEU A 51 3.14 -1.53 -20.49
C LEU A 51 3.75 -2.34 -19.34
N ASN A 52 3.38 -2.06 -18.11
CA ASN A 52 3.85 -2.79 -16.95
C ASN A 52 3.12 -4.15 -16.87
N LEU A 53 3.77 -5.19 -17.36
CA LEU A 53 3.29 -6.58 -17.30
C LEU A 53 3.80 -7.31 -16.05
N ALA A 54 4.68 -6.69 -15.32
CA ALA A 54 5.21 -7.23 -14.08
C ALA A 54 4.33 -6.83 -12.90
N THR A 55 4.59 -7.32 -11.84
CA THR A 55 3.98 -7.26 -10.54
C THR A 55 4.07 -5.90 -9.86
N PHE A 56 3.43 -5.67 -8.78
CA PHE A 56 3.36 -4.45 -7.95
C PHE A 56 2.60 -3.29 -8.59
N VAL A 57 1.43 -3.45 -8.80
CA VAL A 57 0.89 -2.95 -9.94
C VAL A 57 -0.22 -1.95 -9.83
N THR A 58 -0.05 -0.83 -10.39
CA THR A 58 -1.18 -0.12 -10.94
C THR A 58 -1.46 -0.61 -12.33
N THR A 59 -2.64 -1.11 -12.50
CA THR A 59 -3.12 -1.58 -13.76
C THR A 59 -3.92 -0.50 -14.44
N TRP A 60 -4.45 -0.83 -15.56
CA TRP A 60 -5.41 -0.04 -16.30
C TRP A 60 -6.59 0.36 -15.40
N MET A 61 -6.97 1.62 -15.50
CA MET A 61 -8.11 2.19 -14.81
C MET A 61 -9.04 2.82 -15.86
N ASP A 62 -10.32 2.49 -15.82
CA ASP A 62 -11.29 3.07 -16.73
C ASP A 62 -11.59 4.55 -16.42
N ASP A 63 -12.18 5.22 -17.41
CA ASP A 63 -12.38 6.67 -17.31
C ASP A 63 -13.37 7.07 -16.20
N TYR A 64 -14.36 6.23 -15.91
CA TYR A 64 -15.32 6.50 -14.83
C TYR A 64 -14.67 6.34 -13.46
N ALA A 65 -13.80 5.36 -13.29
CA ALA A 65 -13.02 5.21 -12.06
C ALA A 65 -12.12 6.43 -11.84
N ARG A 66 -11.41 6.90 -12.88
CA ARG A 66 -10.61 8.14 -12.81
C ARG A 66 -11.46 9.35 -12.44
N LYS A 67 -12.63 9.49 -13.06
CA LYS A 67 -13.56 10.57 -12.79
C LYS A 67 -14.01 10.57 -11.33
N VAL A 68 -14.47 9.43 -10.82
CA VAL A 68 -14.88 9.29 -9.41
C VAL A 68 -13.75 9.63 -8.45
N MET A 69 -12.53 9.16 -8.73
CA MET A 69 -11.36 9.50 -7.91
C MET A 69 -11.08 11.00 -7.90
N THR A 70 -11.07 11.64 -9.05
CA THR A 70 -10.81 13.08 -9.18
C THR A 70 -11.88 13.92 -8.47
N GLU A 71 -13.14 13.54 -8.58
CA GLU A 71 -14.27 14.26 -7.95
C GLU A 71 -14.33 14.12 -6.42
N ASN A 72 -13.57 13.18 -5.86
CA ASN A 72 -13.64 12.86 -4.43
C ASN A 72 -12.28 12.83 -3.73
N MET A 73 -11.20 13.28 -4.39
CA MET A 73 -9.84 13.22 -3.86
C MET A 73 -9.60 14.11 -2.63
N ASP A 74 -10.46 15.09 -2.42
CA ASP A 74 -10.44 16.03 -1.29
C ASP A 74 -11.20 15.52 -0.06
N LYS A 75 -11.88 14.37 -0.15
CA LYS A 75 -12.66 13.81 0.95
C LYS A 75 -11.78 13.00 1.90
N ASN A 76 -11.88 13.31 3.19
CA ASN A 76 -11.23 12.55 4.24
C ASN A 76 -12.14 11.39 4.71
N MET A 77 -11.93 10.19 4.20
CA MET A 77 -12.75 9.00 4.50
C MET A 77 -12.76 8.61 6.00
N ILE A 78 -11.78 9.03 6.79
CA ILE A 78 -11.73 8.77 8.23
C ILE A 78 -12.81 9.55 8.98
N ASP A 79 -13.18 10.71 8.49
CA ASP A 79 -14.27 11.50 9.07
C ASP A 79 -15.63 10.96 8.59
N LYS A 80 -16.14 9.98 9.31
CA LYS A 80 -17.41 9.33 8.99
C LYS A 80 -18.63 10.19 9.28
N THR A 81 -18.47 11.26 10.04
CA THR A 81 -19.53 12.22 10.33
C THR A 81 -19.74 13.14 9.15
N GLU A 82 -18.66 13.67 8.60
CA GLU A 82 -18.70 14.57 7.45
C GLU A 82 -18.92 13.81 6.13
N TYR A 83 -18.29 12.62 5.99
CA TYR A 83 -18.34 11.82 4.76
C TYR A 83 -19.01 10.45 4.95
N PRO A 84 -20.26 10.37 5.40
CA PRO A 84 -20.92 9.09 5.74
C PRO A 84 -21.12 8.20 4.53
N GLN A 85 -21.31 8.75 3.33
CA GLN A 85 -21.50 7.95 2.12
C GLN A 85 -20.20 7.31 1.65
N THR A 86 -19.07 7.96 1.80
CA THR A 86 -17.75 7.37 1.49
C THR A 86 -17.46 6.19 2.43
N ALA A 87 -17.75 6.36 3.72
CA ALA A 87 -17.62 5.28 4.70
C ALA A 87 -18.58 4.10 4.42
N GLU A 88 -19.80 4.40 3.95
CA GLU A 88 -20.78 3.37 3.55
C GLU A 88 -20.32 2.60 2.31
N ILE A 89 -19.74 3.27 1.33
CA ILE A 89 -19.18 2.62 0.13
C ILE A 89 -18.04 1.67 0.52
N GLU A 90 -17.12 2.10 1.38
CA GLU A 90 -16.08 1.21 1.94
C GLU A 90 -16.70 -0.03 2.58
N ARG A 91 -17.68 0.17 3.46
CA ARG A 91 -18.37 -0.93 4.15
C ARG A 91 -19.01 -1.93 3.16
N ARG A 92 -19.62 -1.44 2.08
CA ARG A 92 -20.17 -2.29 1.02
C ARG A 92 -19.09 -3.10 0.33
N CYS A 93 -17.97 -2.49 -0.04
CA CYS A 93 -16.85 -3.19 -0.68
C CYS A 93 -16.32 -4.31 0.22
N VAL A 94 -16.10 -4.04 1.50
CA VAL A 94 -15.68 -5.06 2.47
C VAL A 94 -16.67 -6.22 2.54
N ASN A 95 -17.97 -5.95 2.61
CA ASN A 95 -18.99 -6.99 2.72
C ASN A 95 -19.16 -7.80 1.42
N ILE A 96 -18.98 -7.17 0.26
CA ILE A 96 -18.97 -7.86 -1.04
C ILE A 96 -17.84 -8.88 -1.08
N LEU A 97 -16.61 -8.47 -0.71
CA LEU A 97 -15.45 -9.37 -0.67
C LEU A 97 -15.60 -10.45 0.39
N ALA A 98 -16.10 -10.12 1.57
CA ALA A 98 -16.35 -11.07 2.64
C ALA A 98 -17.36 -12.17 2.20
N LYS A 99 -18.40 -11.79 1.47
CA LYS A 99 -19.36 -12.73 0.88
C LYS A 99 -18.69 -13.62 -0.18
N LEU A 100 -17.89 -13.02 -1.07
CA LEU A 100 -17.16 -13.74 -2.10
C LEU A 100 -16.21 -14.80 -1.50
N TRP A 101 -15.61 -14.52 -0.36
CA TRP A 101 -14.69 -15.42 0.34
C TRP A 101 -15.35 -16.32 1.40
N ASN A 102 -16.68 -16.44 1.36
CA ASN A 102 -17.46 -17.29 2.26
C ASN A 102 -17.20 -16.98 3.74
N SER A 103 -17.04 -15.71 4.09
CA SER A 103 -16.99 -15.30 5.49
C SER A 103 -18.29 -15.69 6.21
N PRO A 104 -18.23 -16.12 7.48
CA PRO A 104 -19.44 -16.45 8.23
C PRO A 104 -20.45 -15.30 8.20
N GLU A 105 -21.70 -15.62 7.91
CA GLU A 105 -22.79 -14.64 7.86
C GLU A 105 -22.90 -13.92 9.20
N LYS A 106 -22.51 -12.67 9.20
CA LYS A 106 -22.83 -11.68 10.22
C LYS A 106 -23.46 -10.50 9.50
N PRO A 107 -24.34 -9.74 10.16
CA PRO A 107 -24.98 -8.61 9.50
C PRO A 107 -23.97 -7.62 8.91
N TYR A 108 -22.75 -7.58 9.46
CA TYR A 108 -21.65 -6.77 8.93
C TYR A 108 -20.31 -7.45 9.21
N CYS A 109 -19.55 -7.72 8.17
CA CYS A 109 -18.16 -8.16 8.31
C CYS A 109 -17.25 -6.99 8.71
N THR A 110 -16.30 -7.25 9.59
CA THR A 110 -15.29 -6.29 9.97
C THR A 110 -14.16 -6.27 8.95
N GLY A 111 -13.86 -5.13 8.43
CA GLY A 111 -12.76 -4.91 7.50
C GLY A 111 -12.56 -3.42 7.25
N THR A 112 -11.51 -3.08 6.54
CA THR A 112 -11.18 -1.70 6.15
C THR A 112 -10.42 -1.70 4.84
N SER A 113 -10.49 -0.60 4.11
CA SER A 113 -9.54 -0.27 3.06
C SER A 113 -8.18 0.08 3.65
N THR A 114 -7.15 0.01 2.86
CA THR A 114 -5.76 0.27 3.25
C THR A 114 -5.07 1.10 2.18
N VAL A 115 -3.97 1.78 2.53
CA VAL A 115 -3.20 2.54 1.55
C VAL A 115 -2.51 1.65 0.52
N GLY A 116 -2.38 0.35 0.83
CA GLY A 116 -1.76 -0.62 -0.06
C GLY A 116 -1.71 -2.02 0.52
N SER A 117 -1.23 -2.97 -0.28
CA SER A 117 -1.18 -4.39 0.08
C SER A 117 -0.31 -4.68 1.30
N SER A 118 0.76 -3.92 1.53
CA SER A 118 1.61 -4.11 2.71
C SER A 118 0.85 -3.82 3.99
N GLU A 119 0.08 -2.75 4.07
CA GLU A 119 -0.77 -2.48 5.23
C GLU A 119 -1.84 -3.56 5.39
N ALA A 120 -2.46 -3.99 4.31
CA ALA A 120 -3.46 -5.07 4.36
C ALA A 120 -2.87 -6.37 4.95
N CYS A 121 -1.68 -6.77 4.50
CA CYS A 121 -0.98 -7.93 5.05
C CYS A 121 -0.61 -7.73 6.53
N MET A 122 -0.12 -6.54 6.90
CA MET A 122 0.20 -6.21 8.29
C MET A 122 -1.02 -6.31 9.20
N LEU A 123 -2.15 -5.73 8.81
CA LEU A 123 -3.40 -5.81 9.58
C LEU A 123 -3.90 -7.25 9.72
N GLY A 124 -3.82 -8.03 8.63
CA GLY A 124 -4.15 -9.47 8.67
C GLY A 124 -3.23 -10.25 9.62
N GLY A 125 -1.93 -9.99 9.54
CA GLY A 125 -0.92 -10.60 10.42
C GLY A 125 -1.15 -10.25 11.89
N ILE A 126 -1.42 -8.97 12.20
CA ILE A 126 -1.75 -8.51 13.56
C ILE A 126 -3.02 -9.20 14.07
N ALA A 127 -4.05 -9.29 13.26
CA ALA A 127 -5.29 -9.96 13.63
C ALA A 127 -5.04 -11.44 13.96
N ALA A 128 -4.23 -12.14 13.15
CA ALA A 128 -3.84 -13.52 13.41
C ALA A 128 -3.04 -13.66 14.70
N LEU A 129 -2.04 -12.79 14.93
CA LEU A 129 -1.23 -12.75 16.15
C LEU A 129 -2.11 -12.53 17.40
N LYS A 130 -3.01 -11.53 17.37
CA LYS A 130 -3.91 -11.25 18.50
C LYS A 130 -4.87 -12.40 18.78
N ARG A 131 -5.39 -13.07 17.76
CA ARG A 131 -6.21 -14.27 17.90
C ARG A 131 -5.42 -15.44 18.50
N TRP A 132 -4.18 -15.64 18.08
CA TRP A 132 -3.27 -16.62 18.64
C TRP A 132 -3.00 -16.33 20.12
N GLN A 133 -2.62 -15.11 20.48
CA GLN A 133 -2.40 -14.69 21.86
C GLN A 133 -3.63 -14.92 22.73
N LYS A 134 -4.82 -14.55 22.24
CA LYS A 134 -6.09 -14.77 22.97
C LYS A 134 -6.34 -16.26 23.26
N ARG A 135 -6.12 -17.12 22.24
CA ARG A 135 -6.27 -18.58 22.42
C ARG A 135 -5.28 -19.16 23.41
N ARG A 136 -4.03 -18.70 23.37
CA ARG A 136 -2.99 -19.16 24.30
C ARG A 136 -3.30 -18.74 25.75
N LYS A 137 -3.64 -17.46 25.96
CA LYS A 137 -4.04 -16.94 27.26
C LYS A 137 -5.22 -17.72 27.86
N ALA A 138 -6.23 -18.02 27.09
CA ALA A 138 -7.39 -18.80 27.53
C ALA A 138 -7.02 -20.23 28.01
N LYS A 139 -5.87 -20.75 27.58
CA LYS A 139 -5.33 -22.06 27.98
C LYS A 139 -4.23 -21.96 29.05
N GLY A 140 -3.95 -20.77 29.61
CA GLY A 140 -2.85 -20.55 30.53
C GLY A 140 -1.46 -20.76 29.92
N LEU A 141 -1.31 -20.67 28.60
CA LEU A 141 -0.05 -20.89 27.88
C LEU A 141 0.69 -19.59 27.64
N PRO A 142 2.03 -19.60 27.58
CA PRO A 142 2.85 -18.42 27.29
C PRO A 142 2.55 -17.84 25.89
N ILE A 143 2.78 -16.54 25.71
CA ILE A 143 2.51 -15.78 24.47
C ILE A 143 3.74 -15.03 23.95
N ASP A 144 4.88 -15.26 24.53
CA ASP A 144 6.14 -14.54 24.37
C ASP A 144 6.96 -14.95 23.12
N LYS A 145 6.62 -16.07 22.50
CA LYS A 145 7.32 -16.60 21.31
C LYS A 145 6.35 -16.90 20.17
N PRO A 146 5.74 -15.89 19.57
CA PRO A 146 4.91 -16.11 18.38
C PRO A 146 5.77 -16.54 17.21
N ASN A 147 5.26 -17.46 16.39
CA ASN A 147 5.88 -17.83 15.12
C ASN A 147 4.82 -18.06 14.05
N PHE A 148 5.25 -17.98 12.79
CA PHE A 148 4.44 -18.39 11.65
C PHE A 148 5.30 -19.11 10.60
N ILE A 149 4.66 -19.99 9.84
CA ILE A 149 5.30 -20.78 8.80
C ILE A 149 4.94 -20.18 7.44
N ILE A 150 5.95 -20.03 6.59
CA ILE A 150 5.79 -19.44 5.27
C ILE A 150 6.77 -20.05 4.28
N SER A 151 6.49 -19.95 2.99
CA SER A 151 7.41 -20.40 1.94
C SER A 151 8.53 -19.39 1.67
N THR A 152 9.65 -19.86 1.12
CA THR A 152 10.73 -18.97 0.66
C THR A 152 10.33 -18.07 -0.52
N CYS A 153 9.22 -18.37 -1.21
CA CYS A 153 8.65 -17.53 -2.27
C CYS A 153 7.66 -16.48 -1.75
N MET A 154 7.84 -16.04 -0.51
CA MET A 154 6.98 -15.04 0.09
C MET A 154 7.25 -13.63 -0.42
N GLN A 155 6.29 -12.74 -0.23
CA GLN A 155 6.44 -11.31 -0.47
C GLN A 155 7.12 -10.65 0.75
N VAL A 156 8.02 -9.68 0.51
CA VAL A 156 8.86 -9.00 1.53
C VAL A 156 8.09 -8.39 2.71
N VAL A 157 6.80 -8.13 2.57
CA VAL A 157 5.97 -7.61 3.66
C VAL A 157 5.95 -8.54 4.89
N TRP A 158 6.11 -9.86 4.69
CA TRP A 158 6.12 -10.82 5.80
C TRP A 158 7.41 -10.78 6.59
N GLU A 159 8.56 -10.46 5.95
CA GLU A 159 9.79 -10.15 6.65
C GLU A 159 9.63 -8.90 7.52
N LYS A 160 9.05 -7.84 6.96
CA LYS A 160 8.74 -6.63 7.72
C LYS A 160 7.80 -6.91 8.88
N PHE A 161 6.76 -7.73 8.65
CA PHE A 161 5.84 -8.14 9.73
C PHE A 161 6.58 -8.86 10.85
N ALA A 162 7.45 -9.81 10.53
CA ALA A 162 8.25 -10.55 11.49
C ALA A 162 9.09 -9.61 12.36
N ILE A 163 9.79 -8.67 11.73
CA ILE A 163 10.66 -7.69 12.39
C ILE A 163 9.82 -6.72 13.26
N TYR A 164 8.74 -6.16 12.73
CA TYR A 164 7.98 -5.11 13.43
C TYR A 164 7.20 -5.63 14.62
N TRP A 165 6.82 -6.90 14.59
CA TRP A 165 5.96 -7.52 15.62
C TRP A 165 6.67 -8.59 16.45
N ASP A 166 7.98 -8.72 16.27
CA ASP A 166 8.82 -9.69 16.97
C ASP A 166 8.24 -11.12 16.87
N VAL A 167 7.93 -11.53 15.66
CA VAL A 167 7.36 -12.85 15.34
C VAL A 167 8.40 -13.68 14.61
N GLU A 168 8.73 -14.86 15.13
CA GLU A 168 9.65 -15.78 14.47
C GLU A 168 9.07 -16.26 13.15
N MET A 169 9.85 -16.10 12.08
CA MET A 169 9.48 -16.58 10.75
C MET A 169 10.18 -17.89 10.44
N ARG A 170 9.42 -18.95 10.24
CA ARG A 170 9.89 -20.28 9.88
C ARG A 170 9.66 -20.54 8.41
N MET A 171 10.75 -20.54 7.64
CA MET A 171 10.69 -20.66 6.19
C MET A 171 10.78 -22.10 5.73
N ILE A 172 9.88 -22.50 4.84
CA ILE A 172 9.94 -23.78 4.13
C ILE A 172 10.41 -23.53 2.71
N PRO A 173 11.48 -24.22 2.26
CA PRO A 173 11.99 -24.09 0.91
C PRO A 173 10.96 -24.50 -0.14
N VAL A 174 10.89 -23.71 -1.21
CA VAL A 174 10.19 -24.06 -2.45
C VAL A 174 11.22 -24.20 -3.55
N THR A 175 11.14 -25.28 -4.31
CA THR A 175 12.06 -25.61 -5.42
C THR A 175 11.28 -25.74 -6.73
N ALA A 176 11.99 -25.87 -7.84
CA ALA A 176 11.35 -26.08 -9.15
C ALA A 176 10.53 -27.39 -9.20
N GLU A 177 10.97 -28.41 -8.46
CA GLU A 177 10.30 -29.71 -8.37
C GLU A 177 9.15 -29.69 -7.35
N LYS A 178 9.20 -28.77 -6.39
CA LYS A 178 8.25 -28.68 -5.29
C LYS A 178 7.82 -27.22 -5.07
N ILE A 179 6.88 -26.79 -5.88
CA ILE A 179 6.41 -25.40 -5.95
C ILE A 179 5.36 -25.02 -4.89
N THR A 180 4.94 -25.98 -4.07
CA THR A 180 3.93 -25.76 -3.02
C THR A 180 4.45 -26.15 -1.65
N LEU A 181 3.88 -25.58 -0.59
CA LEU A 181 4.15 -26.02 0.78
C LEU A 181 3.66 -27.45 0.99
N ASP A 182 4.56 -28.33 1.44
CA ASP A 182 4.20 -29.68 1.79
C ASP A 182 3.77 -29.76 3.26
N PRO A 183 2.62 -30.35 3.55
CA PRO A 183 2.16 -30.54 4.92
C PRO A 183 3.13 -31.35 5.79
N GLN A 184 3.96 -32.21 5.20
CA GLN A 184 4.99 -32.96 5.94
C GLN A 184 6.14 -32.04 6.39
N ASP A 185 6.58 -31.13 5.54
CA ASP A 185 7.61 -30.15 5.90
C ASP A 185 7.09 -29.19 6.98
N VAL A 186 5.83 -28.75 6.86
CA VAL A 186 5.17 -27.95 7.89
C VAL A 186 5.16 -28.63 9.27
N ARG A 187 4.99 -29.95 9.31
CA ARG A 187 4.99 -30.71 10.57
C ARG A 187 6.36 -30.89 11.18
N ARG A 188 7.42 -30.82 10.37
CA ARG A 188 8.81 -30.96 10.82
C ARG A 188 9.44 -29.67 11.30
N THR A 189 8.87 -28.53 10.89
CA THR A 189 9.29 -27.18 11.23
C THR A 189 8.66 -26.70 12.54
#